data_b46ffd1fb498e2b2d8844b98dba16808
#
_entry.id   b46ffd1fb498e2b2d8844b98dba16808
#
_cell.length_a   1.000
_cell.length_b   1.000
_cell.length_c   1.000
_cell.angle_alpha   90.00
_cell.angle_beta   90.00
_cell.angle_gamma   90.00
#
_symmetry.space_group_name_H-M   'P 1'
#
loop_
_entity.id
_entity.type
_entity.pdbx_description
1 polymer ?
#
loop_
_entity_poly.entity_id
_entity_poly.type
_entity_poly.pdbx_seq_one_letter_code
_entity_poly.pdbx_strand_id
1 'polypeptide(L)'
;MRRRITTSDSGEPVAVLSSEALAAKEARLRELLANYRSVIVAFSGGADSAYLAWAATGVLGQSALCITADSPSYPDRHRQLALTVAREAGLRHEIIQTSELERAEYRANPTNRCYYCKHELYTSLTTLASDRGFAVVADGSNADDRGDYRPGRQAAREFRVRSPLDEAGLTKAEIRELSRRAGLRTWDEPASACLSSRIPYHSEVTPEKLRSIERAEEVLRTLGFRVCRVRHHELTASGNGSPSTLARLEIAAEELPRALAPEIRSRIVGEILAVGYQHVTIDLQGYRMGSLNEGLRLDPI
;
A
#
# COMPACT_ATOMS: atom_id res chain seq x y z
N MET A 1 -3.36 -39.84 -13.08
CA MET A 1 -2.63 -38.81 -12.31
C MET A 1 -3.65 -37.83 -11.73
N ARG A 2 -3.94 -37.90 -10.42
CA ARG A 2 -4.99 -37.06 -9.78
C ARG A 2 -4.40 -35.69 -9.44
N ARG A 3 -4.98 -34.62 -9.98
CA ARG A 3 -4.61 -33.22 -9.67
C ARG A 3 -5.02 -32.93 -8.22
N ARG A 4 -4.08 -32.47 -7.41
CA ARG A 4 -4.37 -31.89 -6.08
C ARG A 4 -4.86 -30.47 -6.29
N ILE A 5 -6.07 -30.19 -5.85
CA ILE A 5 -6.65 -28.85 -5.79
C ILE A 5 -6.39 -28.31 -4.38
N THR A 6 -5.69 -27.19 -4.27
CA THR A 6 -5.60 -26.43 -3.04
C THR A 6 -6.55 -25.24 -3.14
N THR A 7 -7.41 -25.02 -2.16
CA THR A 7 -8.35 -23.89 -2.11
C THR A 7 -7.71 -22.70 -1.41
N SER A 8 -7.95 -21.48 -1.91
CA SER A 8 -7.65 -20.22 -1.21
C SER A 8 -8.79 -19.88 -0.25
N ASP A 9 -8.54 -19.03 0.74
CA ASP A 9 -9.51 -18.55 1.75
C ASP A 9 -10.77 -17.89 1.19
N SER A 10 -10.86 -17.66 -0.12
CA SER A 10 -12.03 -17.13 -0.84
C SER A 10 -12.85 -18.20 -1.58
N GLY A 11 -12.49 -19.50 -1.46
CA GLY A 11 -13.26 -20.59 -2.06
C GLY A 11 -13.16 -20.74 -3.60
N GLU A 12 -12.44 -19.88 -4.29
CA GLU A 12 -12.18 -20.02 -5.73
C GLU A 12 -10.95 -20.90 -5.99
N PRO A 13 -11.00 -21.82 -6.98
CA PRO A 13 -9.88 -22.68 -7.31
C PRO A 13 -8.73 -21.82 -7.87
N VAL A 14 -7.64 -21.71 -7.10
CA VAL A 14 -6.40 -21.12 -7.60
C VAL A 14 -5.89 -22.05 -8.70
N ALA A 15 -5.92 -21.58 -9.95
CA ALA A 15 -5.32 -22.28 -11.07
C ALA A 15 -3.85 -22.51 -10.75
N VAL A 16 -3.42 -23.78 -10.67
CA VAL A 16 -1.99 -24.12 -10.51
C VAL A 16 -1.30 -23.64 -11.77
N LEU A 17 -0.65 -22.47 -11.66
CA LEU A 17 0.14 -21.89 -12.72
C LEU A 17 1.23 -22.88 -13.13
N SER A 18 1.32 -23.20 -14.41
CA SER A 18 2.43 -24.00 -14.88
C SER A 18 3.72 -23.22 -14.62
N SER A 19 4.74 -23.88 -14.10
CA SER A 19 6.06 -23.26 -13.87
C SER A 19 6.61 -22.58 -15.11
N GLU A 20 6.26 -23.08 -16.29
CA GLU A 20 6.65 -22.53 -17.59
C GLU A 20 5.97 -21.19 -17.91
N ALA A 21 4.66 -21.06 -17.64
CA ALA A 21 3.95 -19.81 -17.88
C ALA A 21 4.47 -18.68 -16.97
N LEU A 22 4.77 -18.99 -15.71
CA LEU A 22 5.36 -18.04 -14.79
C LEU A 22 6.76 -17.61 -15.22
N ALA A 23 7.60 -18.56 -15.65
CA ALA A 23 8.93 -18.28 -16.16
C ALA A 23 8.90 -17.40 -17.43
N ALA A 24 7.93 -17.64 -18.33
CA ALA A 24 7.75 -16.81 -19.53
C ALA A 24 7.39 -15.35 -19.17
N LYS A 25 6.50 -15.13 -18.19
CA LYS A 25 6.16 -13.79 -17.72
C LYS A 25 7.35 -13.10 -17.03
N GLU A 26 8.13 -13.83 -16.23
CA GLU A 26 9.36 -13.31 -15.64
C GLU A 26 10.39 -12.92 -16.70
N ALA A 27 10.59 -13.76 -17.72
CA ALA A 27 11.45 -13.44 -18.85
C ALA A 27 10.98 -12.18 -19.59
N ARG A 28 9.67 -12.04 -19.81
CA ARG A 28 9.08 -10.84 -20.40
C ARG A 28 9.32 -9.59 -19.57
N LEU A 29 9.19 -9.66 -18.25
CA LEU A 29 9.53 -8.56 -17.35
C LEU A 29 11.00 -8.15 -17.50
N ARG A 30 11.93 -9.12 -17.52
CA ARG A 30 13.37 -8.85 -17.67
C ARG A 30 13.69 -8.21 -19.03
N GLU A 31 13.04 -8.64 -20.10
CA GLU A 31 13.16 -8.04 -21.43
C GLU A 31 12.68 -6.57 -21.44
N LEU A 32 11.50 -6.29 -20.85
CA LEU A 32 10.98 -4.93 -20.73
C LEU A 32 11.96 -4.03 -19.98
N LEU A 33 12.48 -4.49 -18.84
CA LEU A 33 13.47 -3.75 -18.06
C LEU A 33 14.76 -3.48 -18.83
N ALA A 34 15.29 -4.49 -19.54
CA ALA A 34 16.50 -4.32 -20.35
C ALA A 34 16.33 -3.22 -21.43
N ASN A 35 15.15 -3.13 -22.03
CA ASN A 35 14.83 -2.13 -23.05
C ASN A 35 14.75 -0.69 -22.48
N TYR A 36 14.59 -0.51 -21.17
CA TYR A 36 14.55 0.83 -20.55
C TYR A 36 15.93 1.50 -20.46
N ARG A 37 17.03 0.75 -20.47
CA ARG A 37 18.42 1.23 -20.30
C ARG A 37 18.69 1.84 -18.91
N SER A 38 17.79 2.68 -18.40
CA SER A 38 17.86 3.21 -17.04
C SER A 38 16.44 3.48 -16.53
N VAL A 39 16.20 3.26 -15.23
CA VAL A 39 14.86 3.38 -14.64
C VAL A 39 14.90 3.95 -13.23
N ILE A 40 13.95 4.85 -12.93
CA ILE A 40 13.56 5.17 -11.57
C ILE A 40 12.34 4.33 -11.22
N VAL A 41 12.45 3.50 -10.18
CA VAL A 41 11.35 2.69 -9.65
C VAL A 41 10.70 3.41 -8.48
N ALA A 42 9.39 3.69 -8.57
CA ALA A 42 8.58 4.17 -7.45
C ALA A 42 8.46 3.02 -6.41
N PHE A 43 9.25 3.10 -5.36
CA PHE A 43 9.47 2.03 -4.40
C PHE A 43 8.77 2.31 -3.07
N SER A 44 7.73 1.54 -2.75
CA SER A 44 6.97 1.66 -1.50
C SER A 44 7.34 0.62 -0.44
N GLY A 45 8.32 -0.24 -0.69
CA GLY A 45 8.66 -1.34 0.21
C GLY A 45 7.61 -2.46 0.30
N GLY A 46 6.47 -2.36 -0.39
CA GLY A 46 5.48 -3.45 -0.51
C GLY A 46 5.93 -4.52 -1.51
N ALA A 47 5.28 -5.69 -1.49
CA ALA A 47 5.68 -6.87 -2.26
C ALA A 47 5.91 -6.59 -3.76
N ASP A 48 4.95 -5.90 -4.41
CA ASP A 48 5.01 -5.65 -5.85
C ASP A 48 6.18 -4.73 -6.22
N SER A 49 6.31 -3.59 -5.51
CA SER A 49 7.40 -2.63 -5.75
C SER A 49 8.77 -3.19 -5.36
N ALA A 50 8.84 -4.05 -4.35
CA ALA A 50 10.08 -4.72 -3.94
C ALA A 50 10.56 -5.73 -4.99
N TYR A 51 9.64 -6.52 -5.53
CA TYR A 51 9.98 -7.44 -6.61
C TYR A 51 10.42 -6.70 -7.88
N LEU A 52 9.69 -5.64 -8.26
CA LEU A 52 10.09 -4.81 -9.40
C LEU A 52 11.49 -4.19 -9.20
N ALA A 53 11.75 -3.62 -8.03
CA ALA A 53 13.04 -2.99 -7.69
C ALA A 53 14.19 -4.00 -7.75
N TRP A 54 13.99 -5.21 -7.19
CA TRP A 54 14.94 -6.30 -7.23
C TRP A 54 15.23 -6.75 -8.67
N ALA A 55 14.16 -6.97 -9.46
CA ALA A 55 14.30 -7.39 -10.86
C ALA A 55 15.01 -6.31 -11.70
N ALA A 56 14.64 -5.04 -11.53
CA ALA A 56 15.27 -3.91 -12.21
C ALA A 56 16.76 -3.79 -11.86
N THR A 57 17.11 -3.92 -10.59
CA THR A 57 18.51 -3.92 -10.13
C THR A 57 19.28 -5.09 -10.71
N GLY A 58 18.68 -6.29 -10.76
CA GLY A 58 19.31 -7.48 -11.35
C GLY A 58 19.57 -7.37 -12.86
N VAL A 59 18.76 -6.60 -13.60
CA VAL A 59 18.89 -6.41 -15.04
C VAL A 59 19.79 -5.21 -15.37
N LEU A 60 19.62 -4.08 -14.65
CA LEU A 60 20.20 -2.80 -15.02
C LEU A 60 21.34 -2.33 -14.08
N GLY A 61 21.59 -3.05 -12.99
CA GLY A 61 22.61 -2.69 -12.02
C GLY A 61 22.45 -1.27 -11.50
N GLN A 62 23.49 -0.46 -11.61
CA GLN A 62 23.52 0.93 -11.17
C GLN A 62 22.60 1.88 -11.97
N SER A 63 22.09 1.44 -13.11
CA SER A 63 21.13 2.18 -13.93
C SER A 63 19.67 2.01 -13.43
N ALA A 64 19.45 1.25 -12.36
CA ALA A 64 18.18 1.21 -11.63
C ALA A 64 18.32 2.02 -10.33
N LEU A 65 17.45 3.01 -10.14
CA LEU A 65 17.35 3.80 -8.92
C LEU A 65 15.96 3.63 -8.31
N CYS A 66 15.89 3.20 -7.07
CA CYS A 66 14.65 3.02 -6.33
C CYS A 66 14.38 4.26 -5.47
N ILE A 67 13.21 4.87 -5.61
CA ILE A 67 12.84 6.09 -4.87
C ILE A 67 11.63 5.80 -4.00
N THR A 68 11.76 6.03 -2.70
CA THR A 68 10.64 6.08 -1.76
C THR A 68 10.24 7.53 -1.53
N ALA A 69 8.97 7.84 -1.78
CA ALA A 69 8.39 9.12 -1.39
C ALA A 69 7.96 9.04 0.08
N ASP A 70 8.47 9.96 0.88
CA ASP A 70 8.15 10.09 2.30
C ASP A 70 7.24 11.30 2.53
N SER A 71 6.15 11.08 3.23
CA SER A 71 5.18 12.10 3.60
C SER A 71 4.45 11.69 4.87
N PRO A 72 3.71 12.58 5.53
CA PRO A 72 2.90 12.22 6.70
C PRO A 72 1.82 11.16 6.43
N SER A 73 1.45 10.92 5.15
CA SER A 73 0.49 9.88 4.78
C SER A 73 1.12 8.48 4.62
N TYR A 74 2.46 8.42 4.54
CA TYR A 74 3.21 7.17 4.40
C TYR A 74 3.60 6.65 5.79
N PRO A 75 3.15 5.43 6.18
CA PRO A 75 3.42 4.90 7.51
C PRO A 75 4.92 4.73 7.78
N ASP A 76 5.39 5.14 8.97
CA ASP A 76 6.80 4.98 9.37
C ASP A 76 7.27 3.52 9.31
N ARG A 77 6.41 2.58 9.73
CA ARG A 77 6.70 1.14 9.59
C ARG A 77 7.05 0.75 8.15
N HIS A 78 6.38 1.31 7.16
CA HIS A 78 6.66 1.00 5.74
C HIS A 78 7.94 1.68 5.27
N ARG A 79 8.25 2.86 5.78
CA ARG A 79 9.53 3.52 5.55
C ARG A 79 10.69 2.66 6.08
N GLN A 80 10.56 2.12 7.29
CA GLN A 80 11.56 1.22 7.86
C GLN A 80 11.67 -0.10 7.08
N LEU A 81 10.53 -0.64 6.62
CA LEU A 81 10.52 -1.83 5.77
C LEU A 81 11.21 -1.56 4.43
N ALA A 82 10.91 -0.43 3.77
CA ALA A 82 11.55 -0.04 2.51
C ALA A 82 13.07 0.08 2.66
N LEU A 83 13.56 0.76 3.71
CA LEU A 83 14.99 0.86 4.03
C LEU A 83 15.64 -0.51 4.25
N THR A 84 14.96 -1.39 4.97
CA THR A 84 15.45 -2.73 5.26
C THR A 84 15.55 -3.56 3.98
N VAL A 85 14.49 -3.58 3.17
CA VAL A 85 14.45 -4.30 1.89
C VAL A 85 15.51 -3.76 0.93
N ALA A 86 15.63 -2.44 0.83
CA ALA A 86 16.63 -1.81 -0.04
C ALA A 86 18.05 -2.27 0.31
N ARG A 87 18.37 -2.29 1.61
CA ARG A 87 19.69 -2.75 2.10
C ARG A 87 19.90 -4.24 1.84
N GLU A 88 18.93 -5.10 2.18
CA GLU A 88 19.04 -6.56 2.05
C GLU A 88 19.14 -7.01 0.59
N ALA A 89 18.40 -6.35 -0.30
CA ALA A 89 18.40 -6.64 -1.74
C ALA A 89 19.48 -5.87 -2.52
N GLY A 90 20.33 -5.08 -1.86
CA GLY A 90 21.41 -4.31 -2.51
C GLY A 90 20.91 -3.26 -3.49
N LEU A 91 19.74 -2.67 -3.25
CA LEU A 91 19.14 -1.67 -4.13
C LEU A 91 19.87 -0.33 -4.01
N ARG A 92 20.10 0.35 -5.12
CA ARG A 92 20.40 1.78 -5.12
C ARG A 92 19.11 2.52 -4.75
N HIS A 93 19.03 3.06 -3.52
CA HIS A 93 17.81 3.59 -2.94
C HIS A 93 17.99 4.99 -2.37
N GLU A 94 17.04 5.86 -2.64
CA GLU A 94 16.96 7.21 -2.08
C GLU A 94 15.54 7.49 -1.58
N ILE A 95 15.41 8.41 -0.62
CA ILE A 95 14.13 8.91 -0.11
C ILE A 95 13.99 10.37 -0.56
N ILE A 96 12.81 10.71 -1.09
CA ILE A 96 12.42 12.09 -1.38
C ILE A 96 11.23 12.49 -0.50
N GLN A 97 11.14 13.77 -0.17
CA GLN A 97 9.94 14.30 0.50
C GLN A 97 8.89 14.68 -0.54
N THR A 98 7.63 14.41 -0.24
CA THR A 98 6.49 14.84 -1.03
C THR A 98 5.49 15.62 -0.18
N SER A 99 4.79 16.57 -0.82
CA SER A 99 3.97 17.59 -0.15
C SER A 99 2.49 17.49 -0.53
N GLU A 100 1.98 16.28 -0.78
CA GLU A 100 0.56 16.11 -1.18
C GLU A 100 -0.41 16.74 -0.18
N LEU A 101 -0.04 16.81 1.11
CA LEU A 101 -0.84 17.47 2.16
C LEU A 101 -0.92 19.00 2.02
N GLU A 102 -0.05 19.62 1.24
CA GLU A 102 -0.14 21.07 0.94
C GLU A 102 -1.23 21.35 -0.09
N ARG A 103 -1.65 20.34 -0.86
CA ARG A 103 -2.69 20.47 -1.87
C ARG A 103 -4.08 20.40 -1.23
N ALA A 104 -4.89 21.44 -1.45
CA ALA A 104 -6.25 21.52 -0.92
C ALA A 104 -7.13 20.35 -1.42
N GLU A 105 -6.96 19.95 -2.70
CA GLU A 105 -7.69 18.87 -3.33
C GLU A 105 -7.39 17.52 -2.67
N TYR A 106 -6.15 17.30 -2.25
CA TYR A 106 -5.79 16.09 -1.51
C TYR A 106 -6.39 16.10 -0.09
N ARG A 107 -6.26 17.24 0.63
CA ARG A 107 -6.81 17.38 1.99
C ARG A 107 -8.32 17.21 2.04
N ALA A 108 -9.03 17.67 1.02
CA ALA A 108 -10.48 17.50 0.92
C ALA A 108 -10.93 16.03 0.86
N ASN A 109 -9.99 15.10 0.68
CA ASN A 109 -10.21 13.66 0.71
C ASN A 109 -11.34 13.16 -0.21
N PRO A 110 -11.36 13.55 -1.49
CA PRO A 110 -12.36 13.05 -2.44
C PRO A 110 -12.12 11.58 -2.75
N THR A 111 -13.11 10.93 -3.38
CA THR A 111 -13.00 9.51 -3.78
C THR A 111 -11.81 9.23 -4.69
N ASN A 112 -11.41 10.22 -5.51
CA ASN A 112 -10.22 10.17 -6.37
C ASN A 112 -8.94 10.72 -5.71
N ARG A 113 -8.86 10.85 -4.37
CA ARG A 113 -7.67 11.36 -3.65
C ARG A 113 -6.37 10.73 -4.13
N CYS A 114 -6.39 9.41 -4.44
CA CYS A 114 -5.19 8.71 -4.92
C CYS A 114 -4.63 9.28 -6.23
N TYR A 115 -5.45 9.94 -7.05
CA TYR A 115 -4.97 10.67 -8.23
C TYR A 115 -4.03 11.81 -7.81
N TYR A 116 -4.43 12.65 -6.86
CA TYR A 116 -3.62 13.80 -6.43
C TYR A 116 -2.31 13.36 -5.76
N CYS A 117 -2.35 12.30 -4.95
CA CYS A 117 -1.15 11.70 -4.35
C CYS A 117 -0.18 11.19 -5.43
N LYS A 118 -0.69 10.44 -6.41
CA LYS A 118 0.14 9.90 -7.50
C LYS A 118 0.63 10.98 -8.46
N HIS A 119 -0.19 12.00 -8.70
CA HIS A 119 0.22 13.16 -9.50
C HIS A 119 1.44 13.85 -8.86
N GLU A 120 1.41 14.12 -7.55
CA GLU A 120 2.53 14.72 -6.81
C GLU A 120 3.78 13.84 -6.91
N LEU A 121 3.63 12.54 -6.61
CA LEU A 121 4.71 11.57 -6.71
C LEU A 121 5.36 11.56 -8.10
N TYR A 122 4.53 11.45 -9.15
CA TYR A 122 5.05 11.32 -10.52
C TYR A 122 5.63 12.62 -11.05
N THR A 123 5.11 13.80 -10.62
CA THR A 123 5.76 15.08 -10.88
C THR A 123 7.19 15.06 -10.35
N SER A 124 7.36 14.70 -9.08
CA SER A 124 8.70 14.64 -8.44
C SER A 124 9.62 13.63 -9.12
N LEU A 125 9.11 12.42 -9.43
CA LEU A 125 9.94 11.36 -10.04
C LEU A 125 10.31 11.66 -11.49
N THR A 126 9.42 12.24 -12.28
CA THR A 126 9.72 12.60 -13.68
C THR A 126 10.67 13.78 -13.78
N THR A 127 10.55 14.77 -12.89
CA THR A 127 11.55 15.84 -12.76
C THR A 127 12.93 15.26 -12.42
N LEU A 128 12.99 14.42 -11.38
CA LEU A 128 14.24 13.77 -10.98
C LEU A 128 14.84 12.92 -12.10
N ALA A 129 13.99 12.21 -12.86
CA ALA A 129 14.43 11.40 -14.00
C ALA A 129 15.05 12.28 -15.09
N SER A 130 14.41 13.39 -15.43
CA SER A 130 14.93 14.36 -16.38
C SER A 130 16.27 14.93 -15.95
N ASP A 131 16.37 15.40 -14.70
CA ASP A 131 17.56 16.05 -14.16
C ASP A 131 18.76 15.12 -14.08
N ARG A 132 18.52 13.83 -13.82
CA ARG A 132 19.57 12.83 -13.67
C ARG A 132 19.78 11.93 -14.90
N GLY A 133 19.07 12.17 -15.99
CA GLY A 133 19.19 11.45 -17.26
C GLY A 133 18.68 10.01 -17.22
N PHE A 134 17.69 9.70 -16.36
CA PHE A 134 17.00 8.41 -16.40
C PHE A 134 15.96 8.38 -17.52
N ALA A 135 15.93 7.28 -18.26
CA ALA A 135 15.06 7.14 -19.43
C ALA A 135 13.58 6.89 -19.08
N VAL A 136 13.32 6.20 -17.97
CA VAL A 136 11.98 5.72 -17.62
C VAL A 136 11.70 5.90 -16.12
N VAL A 137 10.46 6.25 -15.78
CA VAL A 137 9.89 6.08 -14.44
C VAL A 137 8.94 4.90 -14.49
N ALA A 138 9.04 3.98 -13.51
CA ALA A 138 8.21 2.79 -13.43
C ALA A 138 7.56 2.63 -12.04
N ASP A 139 6.37 2.03 -11.99
CA ASP A 139 5.67 1.69 -10.75
C ASP A 139 5.36 0.19 -10.64
N GLY A 140 4.97 -0.24 -9.44
CA GLY A 140 4.65 -1.63 -9.11
C GLY A 140 3.20 -2.04 -9.40
N SER A 141 2.47 -1.36 -10.29
CA SER A 141 1.14 -1.80 -10.70
C SER A 141 1.21 -3.15 -11.41
N ASN A 142 0.24 -4.03 -11.15
CA ASN A 142 0.22 -5.41 -11.63
C ASN A 142 -1.07 -5.74 -12.41
N ALA A 143 -1.19 -6.96 -12.95
CA ALA A 143 -2.30 -7.34 -13.82
C ALA A 143 -3.68 -7.31 -13.11
N ASP A 144 -3.72 -7.59 -11.81
CA ASP A 144 -4.98 -7.58 -11.05
C ASP A 144 -5.53 -6.17 -10.86
N ASP A 145 -4.68 -5.14 -11.00
CA ASP A 145 -5.09 -3.74 -10.88
C ASP A 145 -5.90 -3.22 -12.08
N ARG A 146 -6.03 -4.01 -13.16
CA ARG A 146 -6.76 -3.62 -14.39
C ARG A 146 -8.27 -3.51 -14.18
N GLY A 147 -8.84 -4.33 -13.29
CA GLY A 147 -10.27 -4.40 -13.02
C GLY A 147 -10.73 -3.57 -11.82
N ASP A 148 -9.83 -2.83 -11.16
CA ASP A 148 -10.12 -2.12 -9.93
C ASP A 148 -10.22 -0.59 -10.16
N TYR A 149 -11.08 0.07 -9.36
CA TYR A 149 -11.15 1.54 -9.34
C TYR A 149 -9.86 2.11 -8.75
N ARG A 150 -8.96 2.56 -9.61
CA ARG A 150 -7.64 3.08 -9.22
C ARG A 150 -7.35 4.44 -9.87
N PRO A 151 -7.84 5.54 -9.28
CA PRO A 151 -7.60 6.90 -9.80
C PRO A 151 -6.11 7.23 -10.05
N GLY A 152 -5.21 6.62 -9.27
CA GLY A 152 -3.76 6.78 -9.47
C GLY A 152 -3.23 6.27 -10.81
N ARG A 153 -3.93 5.36 -11.51
CA ARG A 153 -3.55 4.92 -12.86
C ARG A 153 -3.74 6.00 -13.90
N GLN A 154 -4.68 6.93 -13.70
CA GLN A 154 -4.82 8.10 -14.56
C GLN A 154 -3.56 8.96 -14.49
N ALA A 155 -3.08 9.28 -13.30
CA ALA A 155 -1.83 10.01 -13.13
C ALA A 155 -0.64 9.27 -13.79
N ALA A 156 -0.53 7.95 -13.62
CA ALA A 156 0.53 7.18 -14.27
C ALA A 156 0.52 7.33 -15.80
N ARG A 157 -0.67 7.32 -16.43
CA ARG A 157 -0.82 7.54 -17.88
C ARG A 157 -0.41 8.96 -18.29
N GLU A 158 -0.84 9.99 -17.55
CA GLU A 158 -0.52 11.40 -17.83
C GLU A 158 1.00 11.66 -17.80
N PHE A 159 1.69 11.07 -16.83
CA PHE A 159 3.15 11.18 -16.67
C PHE A 159 3.94 10.12 -17.47
N ARG A 160 3.27 9.29 -18.27
CA ARG A 160 3.89 8.18 -19.04
C ARG A 160 4.72 7.22 -18.17
N VAL A 161 4.31 7.04 -16.92
CA VAL A 161 4.92 6.06 -16.02
C VAL A 161 4.62 4.65 -16.53
N ARG A 162 5.64 3.81 -16.59
CA ARG A 162 5.50 2.42 -17.04
C ARG A 162 5.13 1.50 -15.87
N SER A 163 4.38 0.48 -16.16
CA SER A 163 3.99 -0.56 -15.18
C SER A 163 4.44 -1.93 -15.68
N PRO A 164 5.75 -2.24 -15.61
CA PRO A 164 6.30 -3.43 -16.28
C PRO A 164 5.78 -4.76 -15.72
N LEU A 165 5.33 -4.81 -14.46
CA LEU A 165 4.65 -6.00 -13.92
C LEU A 165 3.30 -6.24 -14.61
N ASP A 166 2.51 -5.18 -14.80
CA ASP A 166 1.25 -5.21 -15.54
C ASP A 166 1.51 -5.54 -17.02
N GLU A 167 2.50 -4.93 -17.66
CA GLU A 167 2.89 -5.17 -19.05
C GLU A 167 3.37 -6.61 -19.31
N ALA A 168 3.99 -7.24 -18.32
CA ALA A 168 4.36 -8.65 -18.35
C ALA A 168 3.19 -9.59 -18.00
N GLY A 169 2.02 -9.04 -17.61
CA GLY A 169 0.85 -9.81 -17.23
C GLY A 169 1.00 -10.55 -15.90
N LEU A 170 1.86 -10.07 -15.00
CA LEU A 170 2.07 -10.67 -13.68
C LEU A 170 0.95 -10.30 -12.73
N THR A 171 0.31 -11.30 -12.15
CA THR A 171 -0.68 -11.17 -11.09
C THR A 171 0.01 -11.03 -9.72
N LYS A 172 -0.72 -10.57 -8.72
CA LYS A 172 -0.22 -10.44 -7.35
C LYS A 172 0.24 -11.77 -6.75
N ALA A 173 -0.50 -12.85 -7.03
CA ALA A 173 -0.12 -14.19 -6.60
C ALA A 173 1.21 -14.65 -7.24
N GLU A 174 1.39 -14.38 -8.53
CA GLU A 174 2.62 -14.68 -9.27
C GLU A 174 3.81 -13.86 -8.76
N ILE A 175 3.60 -12.56 -8.50
CA ILE A 175 4.64 -11.69 -7.94
C ILE A 175 5.06 -12.18 -6.56
N ARG A 176 4.14 -12.59 -5.69
CA ARG A 176 4.45 -13.16 -4.37
C ARG A 176 5.28 -14.43 -4.48
N GLU A 177 4.92 -15.34 -5.40
CA GLU A 177 5.69 -16.57 -5.63
C GLU A 177 7.11 -16.26 -6.15
N LEU A 178 7.24 -15.33 -7.10
CA LEU A 178 8.55 -14.90 -7.60
C LEU A 178 9.38 -14.21 -6.51
N SER A 179 8.75 -13.35 -5.68
CA SER A 179 9.39 -12.72 -4.52
C SER A 179 9.89 -13.74 -3.51
N ARG A 180 9.09 -14.79 -3.24
CA ARG A 180 9.48 -15.90 -2.36
C ARG A 180 10.69 -16.66 -2.91
N ARG A 181 10.71 -16.95 -4.22
CA ARG A 181 11.87 -17.60 -4.89
C ARG A 181 13.11 -16.73 -4.84
N ALA A 182 12.93 -15.40 -4.96
CA ALA A 182 14.02 -14.43 -4.86
C ALA A 182 14.52 -14.18 -3.42
N GLY A 183 13.87 -14.78 -2.41
CA GLY A 183 14.22 -14.60 -0.99
C GLY A 183 13.86 -13.23 -0.43
N LEU A 184 12.96 -12.48 -1.07
CA LEU A 184 12.53 -11.17 -0.58
C LEU A 184 11.60 -11.33 0.62
N ARG A 185 11.90 -10.67 1.73
CA ARG A 185 11.12 -10.75 2.97
C ARG A 185 9.68 -10.25 2.85
N THR A 186 9.39 -9.47 1.82
CA THR A 186 8.07 -8.87 1.58
C THR A 186 7.11 -9.77 0.81
N TRP A 187 7.49 -11.00 0.49
CA TRP A 187 6.66 -11.90 -0.31
C TRP A 187 5.28 -12.17 0.28
N ASP A 188 5.16 -12.20 1.62
CA ASP A 188 3.91 -12.40 2.37
C ASP A 188 3.38 -11.12 3.06
N GLU A 189 4.02 -9.96 2.79
CA GLU A 189 3.59 -8.72 3.41
C GLU A 189 2.13 -8.39 3.02
N PRO A 190 1.25 -8.11 4.00
CA PRO A 190 -0.12 -7.72 3.72
C PRO A 190 -0.20 -6.46 2.86
N ALA A 191 -1.24 -6.37 2.01
CA ALA A 191 -1.49 -5.17 1.23
C ALA A 191 -1.61 -3.95 2.15
N SER A 192 -0.81 -2.93 1.87
CA SER A 192 -0.78 -1.74 2.68
C SER A 192 -1.17 -0.51 1.88
N ALA A 193 -2.20 0.16 2.36
CA ALA A 193 -2.61 1.47 1.88
C ALA A 193 -2.04 2.57 2.80
N CYS A 194 -1.94 3.82 2.28
CA CYS A 194 -1.51 4.99 3.03
C CYS A 194 -2.43 5.28 4.24
N LEU A 195 -1.94 5.99 5.25
CA LEU A 195 -2.72 6.34 6.46
C LEU A 195 -4.01 7.11 6.13
N SER A 196 -4.00 7.93 5.09
CA SER A 196 -5.17 8.68 4.66
C SER A 196 -6.37 7.78 4.28
N SER A 197 -6.11 6.51 3.91
CA SER A 197 -7.19 5.55 3.64
C SER A 197 -7.96 5.11 4.90
N ARG A 198 -7.58 5.58 6.08
CA ARG A 198 -8.29 5.34 7.35
C ARG A 198 -9.28 6.46 7.68
N ILE A 199 -9.26 7.53 6.93
CA ILE A 199 -10.15 8.69 7.09
C ILE A 199 -11.30 8.54 6.08
N PRO A 200 -12.57 8.64 6.51
CA PRO A 200 -13.72 8.58 5.62
C PRO A 200 -13.62 9.63 4.51
N TYR A 201 -14.06 9.30 3.30
CA TYR A 201 -14.08 10.27 2.21
C TYR A 201 -14.84 11.55 2.62
N HIS A 202 -14.38 12.69 2.10
CA HIS A 202 -14.87 14.03 2.39
C HIS A 202 -14.63 14.52 3.84
N SER A 203 -13.97 13.71 4.70
CA SER A 203 -13.40 14.21 5.95
C SER A 203 -11.96 14.67 5.67
N GLU A 204 -11.61 15.88 6.09
CA GLU A 204 -10.30 16.46 5.81
C GLU A 204 -9.16 15.61 6.34
N VAL A 205 -8.13 15.41 5.51
CA VAL A 205 -6.88 14.76 5.89
C VAL A 205 -5.95 15.80 6.50
N THR A 206 -5.57 15.61 7.76
CA THR A 206 -4.61 16.48 8.45
C THR A 206 -3.45 15.67 9.04
N PRO A 207 -2.27 16.29 9.25
CA PRO A 207 -1.14 15.63 9.88
C PRO A 207 -1.46 15.07 11.27
N GLU A 208 -2.32 15.74 12.03
CA GLU A 208 -2.75 15.33 13.37
C GLU A 208 -3.54 14.02 13.31
N LYS A 209 -4.53 13.93 12.41
CA LYS A 209 -5.32 12.71 12.21
C LYS A 209 -4.43 11.55 11.78
N LEU A 210 -3.50 11.78 10.85
CA LEU A 210 -2.58 10.75 10.38
C LEU A 210 -1.68 10.23 11.52
N ARG A 211 -1.12 11.12 12.35
CA ARG A 211 -0.33 10.73 13.52
C ARG A 211 -1.14 9.94 14.54
N SER A 212 -2.39 10.34 14.81
CA SER A 212 -3.27 9.62 15.73
C SER A 212 -3.59 8.22 15.23
N ILE A 213 -3.88 8.08 13.92
CA ILE A 213 -4.11 6.79 13.27
C ILE A 213 -2.87 5.89 13.39
N GLU A 214 -1.71 6.41 13.04
CA GLU A 214 -0.45 5.65 13.06
C GLU A 214 -0.12 5.14 14.46
N ARG A 215 -0.22 6.01 15.47
CA ARG A 215 -0.01 5.63 16.87
C ARG A 215 -1.01 4.60 17.35
N ALA A 216 -2.28 4.71 16.98
CA ALA A 216 -3.30 3.74 17.35
C ALA A 216 -3.11 2.38 16.64
N GLU A 217 -2.69 2.37 15.36
CA GLU A 217 -2.32 1.12 14.68
C GLU A 217 -1.06 0.50 15.29
N GLU A 218 -0.11 1.30 15.80
CA GLU A 218 1.09 0.79 16.47
C GLU A 218 0.75 0.11 17.81
N VAL A 219 -0.20 0.65 18.57
CA VAL A 219 -0.75 -0.02 19.77
C VAL A 219 -1.23 -1.43 19.42
N LEU A 220 -2.04 -1.58 18.38
CA LEU A 220 -2.54 -2.89 17.96
C LEU A 220 -1.40 -3.84 17.54
N ARG A 221 -0.42 -3.33 16.81
CA ARG A 221 0.74 -4.13 16.39
C ARG A 221 1.60 -4.58 17.56
N THR A 222 1.85 -3.70 18.53
CA THR A 222 2.58 -4.04 19.76
C THR A 222 1.86 -5.11 20.58
N LEU A 223 0.51 -5.15 20.51
CA LEU A 223 -0.30 -6.22 21.07
C LEU A 223 -0.31 -7.50 20.20
N GLY A 224 0.43 -7.52 19.09
CA GLY A 224 0.61 -8.70 18.22
C GLY A 224 -0.46 -8.88 17.14
N PHE A 225 -1.28 -7.88 16.85
CA PHE A 225 -2.23 -7.94 15.73
C PHE A 225 -1.54 -7.61 14.41
N ARG A 226 -1.39 -8.59 13.52
CA ARG A 226 -0.68 -8.41 12.25
C ARG A 226 -1.51 -7.66 11.21
N VAL A 227 -2.80 -7.98 11.11
CA VAL A 227 -3.73 -7.40 10.14
C VAL A 227 -4.75 -6.58 10.90
N CYS A 228 -4.51 -5.27 10.95
CA CYS A 228 -5.39 -4.33 11.64
C CYS A 228 -5.42 -2.97 10.92
N ARG A 229 -6.51 -2.23 11.13
CA ARG A 229 -6.68 -0.83 10.71
C ARG A 229 -7.43 -0.07 11.79
N VAL A 230 -7.05 1.18 11.98
CA VAL A 230 -7.80 2.10 12.84
C VAL A 230 -8.46 3.16 11.97
N ARG A 231 -9.78 3.06 11.78
CA ARG A 231 -10.55 4.07 11.06
C ARG A 231 -10.85 5.24 11.98
N HIS A 232 -10.46 6.42 11.53
CA HIS A 232 -10.67 7.66 12.26
C HIS A 232 -12.03 8.27 11.88
N HIS A 233 -12.90 8.45 12.84
CA HIS A 233 -14.19 9.13 12.65
C HIS A 233 -14.27 10.34 13.57
N GLU A 234 -14.86 11.41 13.04
CA GLU A 234 -15.27 12.59 13.81
C GLU A 234 -16.77 12.50 14.02
N LEU A 235 -17.19 12.52 15.28
CA LEU A 235 -18.59 12.52 15.66
C LEU A 235 -19.04 13.97 15.80
N THR A 236 -20.12 14.32 15.10
CA THR A 236 -20.72 15.64 15.21
C THR A 236 -21.19 15.86 16.65
N ALA A 237 -20.78 16.98 17.26
CA ALA A 237 -21.25 17.31 18.58
C ALA A 237 -22.74 17.61 18.56
N SER A 238 -23.49 17.06 19.54
CA SER A 238 -24.86 17.51 19.82
C SER A 238 -24.80 18.82 20.59
N GLY A 239 -25.27 19.91 20.00
CA GLY A 239 -25.23 21.25 20.63
C GLY A 239 -23.88 21.97 20.42
N ASN A 240 -23.50 22.82 21.40
CA ASN A 240 -22.30 23.66 21.36
C ASN A 240 -20.97 22.93 21.76
N GLY A 241 -20.96 21.60 21.78
CA GLY A 241 -19.79 20.82 22.14
C GLY A 241 -18.76 20.74 21.01
N SER A 242 -17.49 20.47 21.35
CA SER A 242 -16.46 20.14 20.36
C SER A 242 -16.73 18.76 19.76
N PRO A 243 -16.38 18.54 18.47
CA PRO A 243 -16.44 17.21 17.86
C PRO A 243 -15.61 16.21 18.68
N SER A 244 -16.15 15.01 18.86
CA SER A 244 -15.40 13.92 19.50
C SER A 244 -14.83 12.97 18.44
N THR A 245 -13.72 12.29 18.77
CA THR A 245 -13.05 11.37 17.87
C THR A 245 -13.31 9.92 18.27
N LEU A 246 -13.56 9.07 17.27
CA LEU A 246 -13.83 7.65 17.46
C LEU A 246 -12.81 6.84 16.64
N ALA A 247 -12.12 5.92 17.31
CA ALA A 247 -11.33 4.88 16.68
C ALA A 247 -12.21 3.64 16.43
N ARG A 248 -12.49 3.30 15.16
CA ARG A 248 -13.11 2.03 14.78
C ARG A 248 -12.03 1.05 14.38
N LEU A 249 -11.87 -0.01 15.15
CA LEU A 249 -10.84 -1.01 14.97
C LEU A 249 -11.32 -2.09 14.01
N GLU A 250 -10.62 -2.29 12.92
CA GLU A 250 -10.76 -3.42 12.02
C GLU A 250 -9.58 -4.36 12.26
N ILE A 251 -9.82 -5.55 12.80
CA ILE A 251 -8.82 -6.57 13.11
C ILE A 251 -9.19 -7.82 12.32
N ALA A 252 -8.21 -8.66 11.95
CA ALA A 252 -8.48 -9.91 11.28
C ALA A 252 -9.57 -10.71 12.01
N ALA A 253 -10.54 -11.26 11.27
CA ALA A 253 -11.75 -11.86 11.88
C ALA A 253 -11.39 -12.99 12.86
N GLU A 254 -10.40 -13.79 12.55
CA GLU A 254 -9.88 -14.87 13.39
C GLU A 254 -9.23 -14.38 14.70
N GLU A 255 -8.79 -13.11 14.74
CA GLU A 255 -8.18 -12.50 15.93
C GLU A 255 -9.19 -11.73 16.81
N LEU A 256 -10.44 -11.55 16.37
CA LEU A 256 -11.47 -10.85 17.14
C LEU A 256 -11.71 -11.45 18.53
N PRO A 257 -11.79 -12.80 18.72
CA PRO A 257 -11.94 -13.38 20.05
C PRO A 257 -10.81 -12.98 21.01
N ARG A 258 -9.58 -12.90 20.52
CA ARG A 258 -8.41 -12.46 21.30
C ARG A 258 -8.50 -10.97 21.66
N ALA A 259 -8.92 -10.13 20.70
CA ALA A 259 -9.08 -8.71 20.94
C ALA A 259 -10.15 -8.40 22.01
N LEU A 260 -11.19 -9.23 22.08
CA LEU A 260 -12.30 -9.09 23.05
C LEU A 260 -12.02 -9.72 24.42
N ALA A 261 -10.94 -10.51 24.57
CA ALA A 261 -10.54 -11.05 25.87
C ALA A 261 -10.33 -9.89 26.87
N PRO A 262 -10.80 -10.01 28.13
CA PRO A 262 -10.86 -8.89 29.07
C PRO A 262 -9.56 -8.11 29.25
N GLU A 263 -8.43 -8.81 29.36
CA GLU A 263 -7.13 -8.19 29.55
C GLU A 263 -6.65 -7.42 28.32
N ILE A 264 -6.76 -8.05 27.14
CA ILE A 264 -6.35 -7.42 25.87
C ILE A 264 -7.27 -6.23 25.54
N ARG A 265 -8.58 -6.40 25.71
CA ARG A 265 -9.56 -5.34 25.53
C ARG A 265 -9.27 -4.12 26.41
N SER A 266 -8.98 -4.33 27.70
CA SER A 266 -8.67 -3.24 28.62
C SER A 266 -7.40 -2.49 28.20
N ARG A 267 -6.40 -3.20 27.73
CA ARG A 267 -5.16 -2.61 27.19
C ARG A 267 -5.45 -1.82 25.92
N ILE A 268 -6.15 -2.41 24.95
CA ILE A 268 -6.53 -1.71 23.70
C ILE A 268 -7.24 -0.39 24.02
N VAL A 269 -8.27 -0.43 24.88
CA VAL A 269 -9.03 0.77 25.23
C VAL A 269 -8.12 1.80 25.90
N GLY A 270 -7.38 1.43 26.94
CA GLY A 270 -6.54 2.36 27.69
C GLY A 270 -5.45 3.00 26.81
N GLU A 271 -4.75 2.21 26.01
CA GLU A 271 -3.66 2.70 25.16
C GLU A 271 -4.18 3.57 24.01
N ILE A 272 -5.34 3.25 23.38
CA ILE A 272 -5.92 4.07 22.30
C ILE A 272 -6.52 5.38 22.83
N LEU A 273 -7.15 5.37 24.01
CA LEU A 273 -7.58 6.61 24.67
C LEU A 273 -6.37 7.51 24.99
N ALA A 274 -5.25 6.93 25.40
CA ALA A 274 -4.01 7.69 25.64
C ALA A 274 -3.39 8.27 24.36
N VAL A 275 -3.70 7.75 23.17
CA VAL A 275 -3.35 8.39 21.88
C VAL A 275 -4.11 9.70 21.66
N GLY A 276 -5.33 9.84 22.25
CA GLY A 276 -6.17 11.04 22.15
C GLY A 276 -7.57 10.79 21.59
N TYR A 277 -7.94 9.54 21.30
CA TYR A 277 -9.32 9.21 20.94
C TYR A 277 -10.24 9.27 22.16
N GLN A 278 -11.48 9.74 21.99
CA GLN A 278 -12.50 9.75 23.06
C GLN A 278 -13.32 8.46 23.07
N HIS A 279 -13.46 7.80 21.92
CA HIS A 279 -14.23 6.56 21.81
C HIS A 279 -13.44 5.50 21.06
N VAL A 280 -13.60 4.25 21.51
CA VAL A 280 -12.99 3.07 20.87
C VAL A 280 -14.09 2.07 20.58
N THR A 281 -14.18 1.64 19.33
CA THR A 281 -15.14 0.62 18.89
C THR A 281 -14.43 -0.44 18.09
N ILE A 282 -15.04 -1.61 17.93
CA ILE A 282 -14.53 -2.69 17.09
C ILE A 282 -15.55 -2.99 15.98
N ASP A 283 -15.08 -3.16 14.78
CA ASP A 283 -15.90 -3.65 13.67
C ASP A 283 -16.06 -5.17 13.80
N LEU A 284 -17.28 -5.62 14.03
CA LEU A 284 -17.56 -7.06 14.22
C LEU A 284 -17.37 -7.89 12.96
N GLN A 285 -17.34 -7.27 11.78
CA GLN A 285 -17.03 -7.96 10.53
C GLN A 285 -15.51 -8.13 10.32
N GLY A 286 -14.70 -7.48 11.16
CA GLY A 286 -13.27 -7.52 11.08
C GLY A 286 -12.70 -6.71 9.91
N TYR A 287 -11.40 -6.94 9.63
CA TYR A 287 -10.73 -6.30 8.51
C TYR A 287 -11.20 -6.85 7.17
N ARG A 288 -11.62 -5.95 6.28
CA ARG A 288 -11.94 -6.26 4.88
C ARG A 288 -11.23 -5.27 3.96
N MET A 289 -10.62 -5.81 2.90
CA MET A 289 -10.02 -4.96 1.89
C MET A 289 -11.10 -4.11 1.22
N GLY A 290 -10.89 -2.79 1.14
CA GLY A 290 -11.84 -1.88 0.50
C GLY A 290 -13.07 -1.51 1.34
N SER A 291 -13.13 -1.83 2.64
CA SER A 291 -14.30 -1.56 3.50
C SER A 291 -14.78 -0.10 3.47
N LEU A 292 -13.91 0.88 3.23
CA LEU A 292 -14.31 2.29 3.04
C LEU A 292 -15.00 2.58 1.69
N ASN A 293 -14.88 1.67 0.72
CA ASN A 293 -15.52 1.81 -0.59
C ASN A 293 -16.91 1.17 -0.61
N GLU A 294 -17.27 0.41 0.43
CA GLU A 294 -18.59 -0.21 0.56
C GLU A 294 -19.67 0.89 0.58
N GLY A 295 -20.65 0.78 -0.30
CA GLY A 295 -21.74 1.76 -0.43
C GLY A 295 -21.43 3.00 -1.27
N LEU A 296 -20.21 3.16 -1.76
CA LEU A 296 -19.91 4.20 -2.74
C LEU A 296 -20.27 3.72 -4.15
N ARG A 297 -20.98 4.57 -4.91
CA ARG A 297 -21.07 4.39 -6.37
C ARG A 297 -19.79 4.92 -6.97
N LEU A 298 -18.85 4.02 -7.26
CA LEU A 298 -17.60 4.34 -7.93
C LEU A 298 -17.81 4.03 -9.43
N ASP A 299 -17.84 5.08 -10.26
CA ASP A 299 -17.85 4.88 -11.70
C ASP A 299 -16.50 4.31 -12.14
N PRO A 300 -16.49 3.28 -13.01
CA PRO A 300 -15.25 2.75 -13.58
C PRO A 300 -14.53 3.84 -14.37
N ILE A 301 -13.20 3.96 -14.19
CA ILE A 301 -12.33 4.90 -14.90
C ILE A 301 -11.76 4.25 -16.16
#